data_d4961eba17c89f61cebc39f518f3eadd
#
_entry.id   d4961eba17c89f61cebc39f518f3eadd
#
_cell.length_a   1.000
_cell.length_b   1.000
_cell.length_c   1.000
_cell.angle_alpha   90.00
_cell.angle_beta   90.00
_cell.angle_gamma   90.00
#
_symmetry.space_group_name_H-M   'P 1'
#
loop_
_entity.id
_entity.type
_entity.pdbx_description
1 polymer ?
#
loop_
_entity_poly.entity_id
_entity_poly.type
_entity_poly.pdbx_seq_one_letter_code
_entity_poly.pdbx_strand_id
1 'polypeptide(L)'
;MGRWADKRYGFITHLPTSYYSMITRQIQTFVARLYRQKDKLWLSIWTLGILTLWIWNRIFLNDPAFDQIQSAFIHTCLIAVLVIAFCCILGWGAAIGLYVLERSQKKGLVLSLDFLLNVIRSIPQIIGVLVGYVLITMMLRQEVLQSELLVMILMAMVTSLFVFPELVDLIRERIDHYHTLDFVNAMLCCGISEHRIIHVEILWKNSLVHIINKLIAIFGIAIFLQCSVDFIISVGLSTNVSPMNLPITLGSMLARIDSKQDILAIGYTLTHLTYLPNLFFQHLQGLTTAFLIVFTLLSIYHVANGFAKRYGVLKG
;
A
#
# COMPACT_ATOMS: atom_id res chain seq x y z
N MET A 1 58.07 -17.35 -45.60
CA MET A 1 57.50 -16.09 -45.12
C MET A 1 56.08 -16.37 -44.79
N GLY A 2 55.56 -16.35 -43.62
CA GLY A 2 56.04 -15.93 -42.31
C GLY A 2 55.03 -16.40 -41.29
N ARG A 3 55.52 -17.11 -40.34
CA ARG A 3 54.80 -17.65 -39.18
C ARG A 3 54.97 -16.66 -38.03
N TRP A 4 54.10 -15.62 -37.90
CA TRP A 4 54.13 -14.70 -36.75
C TRP A 4 52.79 -13.98 -36.62
N ALA A 5 51.71 -14.69 -36.28
CA ALA A 5 50.47 -14.06 -35.80
C ALA A 5 49.59 -15.06 -35.04
N ASP A 6 50.12 -15.71 -34.02
CA ASP A 6 49.28 -16.56 -33.17
C ASP A 6 49.91 -16.74 -31.78
N LYS A 7 49.98 -15.64 -31.02
CA LYS A 7 50.45 -15.72 -29.64
C LYS A 7 49.96 -14.53 -28.78
N ARG A 8 48.73 -14.09 -28.88
CA ARG A 8 48.22 -13.04 -27.97
C ARG A 8 46.73 -13.17 -27.55
N TYR A 9 46.09 -14.32 -27.69
CA TYR A 9 44.73 -14.56 -27.14
C TYR A 9 44.64 -15.85 -26.31
N GLY A 10 45.65 -16.15 -25.52
CA GLY A 10 45.75 -17.37 -24.75
C GLY A 10 45.69 -17.20 -23.24
N PHE A 11 44.86 -16.25 -22.70
CA PHE A 11 44.84 -16.10 -21.23
C PHE A 11 43.39 -15.90 -20.60
N ILE A 12 42.33 -16.10 -21.33
CA ILE A 12 40.95 -15.97 -20.79
C ILE A 12 40.07 -17.21 -21.11
N THR A 13 40.60 -18.41 -21.12
CA THR A 13 39.77 -19.61 -21.39
C THR A 13 40.16 -20.82 -20.55
N HIS A 14 40.30 -20.66 -19.23
CA HIS A 14 40.35 -21.81 -18.32
C HIS A 14 39.75 -21.49 -16.97
N LEU A 15 38.52 -20.97 -16.94
CA LEU A 15 37.64 -21.20 -15.79
C LEU A 15 36.92 -22.53 -16.08
N PRO A 16 36.97 -23.53 -15.17
CA PRO A 16 36.43 -24.84 -15.42
C PRO A 16 34.90 -24.69 -15.68
N THR A 17 34.42 -25.24 -16.81
CA THR A 17 33.01 -25.29 -17.22
C THR A 17 32.10 -25.81 -16.13
N SER A 18 32.61 -26.55 -15.18
CA SER A 18 31.97 -27.02 -13.96
C SER A 18 31.55 -25.88 -13.01
N TYR A 19 32.37 -24.82 -12.90
CA TYR A 19 32.05 -23.68 -12.02
C TYR A 19 30.93 -22.81 -12.59
N TYR A 20 30.92 -22.58 -13.91
CA TYR A 20 29.82 -21.87 -14.59
C TYR A 20 28.52 -22.64 -14.50
N SER A 21 28.54 -23.95 -14.63
CA SER A 21 27.35 -24.79 -14.51
C SER A 21 26.80 -24.84 -13.07
N MET A 22 27.68 -24.76 -12.07
CA MET A 22 27.28 -24.76 -10.67
C MET A 22 26.65 -23.40 -10.28
N ILE A 23 27.25 -22.29 -10.68
CA ILE A 23 26.73 -20.95 -10.44
C ILE A 23 25.41 -20.73 -11.17
N THR A 24 25.31 -21.10 -12.45
CA THR A 24 24.06 -21.01 -13.22
C THR A 24 22.97 -21.88 -12.62
N ARG A 25 23.29 -23.07 -12.13
CA ARG A 25 22.32 -23.95 -11.47
C ARG A 25 21.85 -23.40 -10.12
N GLN A 26 22.75 -22.80 -9.35
CA GLN A 26 22.40 -22.10 -8.10
C GLN A 26 21.53 -20.88 -8.36
N ILE A 27 21.86 -20.07 -9.35
CA ILE A 27 21.07 -18.91 -9.76
C ILE A 27 19.69 -19.37 -10.26
N GLN A 28 19.61 -20.41 -11.10
CA GLN A 28 18.34 -20.96 -11.60
C GLN A 28 17.47 -21.51 -10.47
N THR A 29 18.05 -22.25 -9.53
CA THR A 29 17.30 -22.77 -8.37
C THR A 29 16.86 -21.64 -7.42
N PHE A 30 17.66 -20.61 -7.23
CA PHE A 30 17.32 -19.42 -6.45
C PHE A 30 16.20 -18.62 -7.12
N VAL A 31 16.30 -18.34 -8.41
CA VAL A 31 15.26 -17.66 -9.21
C VAL A 31 13.96 -18.47 -9.24
N ALA A 32 14.04 -19.79 -9.42
CA ALA A 32 12.85 -20.65 -9.38
C ALA A 32 12.19 -20.68 -8.00
N ARG A 33 12.99 -20.62 -6.92
CA ARG A 33 12.48 -20.53 -5.55
C ARG A 33 11.84 -19.16 -5.28
N LEU A 34 12.47 -18.07 -5.73
CA LEU A 34 11.91 -16.71 -5.67
C LEU A 34 10.63 -16.58 -6.50
N TYR A 35 10.61 -17.15 -7.72
CA TYR A 35 9.43 -17.11 -8.58
C TYR A 35 8.26 -17.89 -7.98
N ARG A 36 8.52 -18.95 -7.21
CA ARG A 36 7.49 -19.68 -6.45
C ARG A 36 6.98 -18.90 -5.24
N GLN A 37 7.77 -17.91 -4.73
CA GLN A 37 7.42 -17.02 -3.62
C GLN A 37 7.29 -15.57 -4.16
N LYS A 38 6.31 -15.35 -5.04
CA LYS A 38 6.11 -14.04 -5.70
C LYS A 38 5.92 -12.88 -4.73
N ASP A 39 5.31 -13.13 -3.56
CA ASP A 39 5.14 -12.18 -2.47
C ASP A 39 6.48 -11.64 -1.97
N LYS A 40 7.42 -12.54 -1.65
CA LYS A 40 8.75 -12.16 -1.17
C LYS A 40 9.62 -11.54 -2.26
N LEU A 41 9.48 -12.04 -3.51
CA LEU A 41 10.21 -11.48 -4.64
C LEU A 41 9.83 -10.01 -4.86
N TRP A 42 8.54 -9.71 -4.92
CA TRP A 42 8.09 -8.34 -5.12
C TRP A 42 8.39 -7.43 -3.94
N LEU A 43 8.33 -7.93 -2.69
CA LEU A 43 8.78 -7.19 -1.52
C LEU A 43 10.28 -6.85 -1.62
N SER A 44 11.11 -7.81 -2.04
CA SER A 44 12.55 -7.57 -2.23
C SER A 44 12.83 -6.59 -3.37
N ILE A 45 12.09 -6.69 -4.49
CA ILE A 45 12.20 -5.74 -5.61
C ILE A 45 11.82 -4.33 -5.15
N TRP A 46 10.72 -4.18 -4.38
CA TRP A 46 10.28 -2.92 -3.83
C TRP A 46 11.35 -2.30 -2.92
N THR A 47 11.87 -3.07 -1.96
CA THR A 47 12.91 -2.60 -1.04
C THR A 47 14.19 -2.19 -1.78
N LEU A 48 14.64 -3.02 -2.74
CA LEU A 48 15.83 -2.73 -3.55
C LEU A 48 15.61 -1.49 -4.44
N GLY A 49 14.44 -1.38 -5.04
CA GLY A 49 14.07 -0.24 -5.89
C GLY A 49 14.05 1.08 -5.11
N ILE A 50 13.47 1.09 -3.90
CA ILE A 50 13.50 2.26 -3.02
C ILE A 50 14.92 2.63 -2.60
N LEU A 51 15.75 1.64 -2.22
CA LEU A 51 17.15 1.89 -1.86
C LEU A 51 17.94 2.47 -3.05
N THR A 52 17.76 1.91 -4.23
CA THR A 52 18.42 2.41 -5.45
C THR A 52 17.98 3.84 -5.76
N LEU A 53 16.69 4.12 -5.65
CA LEU A 53 16.14 5.45 -5.88
C LEU A 53 16.62 6.45 -4.82
N TRP A 54 16.71 6.02 -3.56
CA TRP A 54 17.22 6.85 -2.47
C TRP A 54 18.67 7.26 -2.70
N ILE A 55 19.55 6.30 -3.09
CA ILE A 55 20.95 6.57 -3.45
C ILE A 55 21.04 7.50 -4.66
N TRP A 56 20.22 7.25 -5.70
CA TRP A 56 20.16 8.08 -6.89
C TRP A 56 19.80 9.53 -6.57
N ASN A 57 18.74 9.72 -5.80
CA ASN A 57 18.29 11.06 -5.40
C ASN A 57 19.32 11.78 -4.52
N ARG A 58 20.02 11.05 -3.65
CA ARG A 58 21.08 11.62 -2.81
C ARG A 58 22.25 12.16 -3.63
N ILE A 59 22.52 11.57 -4.80
CA ILE A 59 23.62 11.98 -5.68
C ILE A 59 23.22 13.14 -6.58
N PHE A 60 22.00 13.13 -7.12
CA PHE A 60 21.59 14.02 -8.20
C PHE A 60 20.62 15.13 -7.77
N LEU A 61 20.00 15.04 -6.60
CA LEU A 61 19.05 16.01 -6.11
C LEU A 61 19.72 16.93 -5.07
N ASN A 62 19.29 18.19 -5.01
CA ASN A 62 19.71 19.10 -3.96
C ASN A 62 19.11 18.72 -2.60
N ASP A 63 19.82 19.01 -1.50
CA ASP A 63 19.41 18.62 -0.15
C ASP A 63 17.97 19.01 0.22
N PRO A 64 17.46 20.23 -0.05
CA PRO A 64 16.07 20.58 0.31
C PRO A 64 15.01 19.76 -0.42
N ALA A 65 15.22 19.45 -1.71
CA ALA A 65 14.29 18.65 -2.49
C ALA A 65 14.34 17.17 -2.08
N PHE A 66 15.52 16.67 -1.76
CA PHE A 66 15.69 15.32 -1.24
C PHE A 66 14.95 15.14 0.10
N ASP A 67 15.12 16.08 1.05
CA ASP A 67 14.47 16.05 2.36
C ASP A 67 12.93 16.12 2.23
N GLN A 68 12.43 16.90 1.27
CA GLN A 68 10.99 16.96 0.98
C GLN A 68 10.45 15.62 0.47
N ILE A 69 11.13 14.96 -0.49
CA ILE A 69 10.69 13.66 -1.02
C ILE A 69 10.74 12.60 0.08
N GLN A 70 11.82 12.59 0.87
CA GLN A 70 11.97 11.64 1.98
C GLN A 70 10.85 11.81 3.01
N SER A 71 10.59 13.04 3.44
CA SER A 71 9.51 13.34 4.38
C SER A 71 8.14 12.97 3.81
N ALA A 72 7.88 13.31 2.54
CA ALA A 72 6.64 12.98 1.85
C ALA A 72 6.40 11.47 1.79
N PHE A 73 7.43 10.69 1.48
CA PHE A 73 7.33 9.23 1.44
C PHE A 73 7.07 8.64 2.82
N ILE A 74 7.80 9.11 3.86
CA ILE A 74 7.64 8.64 5.24
C ILE A 74 6.23 8.99 5.75
N HIS A 75 5.75 10.22 5.55
CA HIS A 75 4.40 10.62 5.99
C HIS A 75 3.32 9.82 5.29
N THR A 76 3.44 9.60 3.97
CA THR A 76 2.49 8.77 3.22
C THR A 76 2.44 7.34 3.76
N CYS A 77 3.59 6.72 3.99
CA CYS A 77 3.65 5.37 4.57
C CYS A 77 3.12 5.32 6.01
N LEU A 78 3.45 6.33 6.84
CA LEU A 78 3.00 6.42 8.23
C LEU A 78 1.47 6.54 8.30
N ILE A 79 0.87 7.44 7.50
CA ILE A 79 -0.59 7.58 7.44
C ILE A 79 -1.23 6.27 6.99
N ALA A 80 -0.69 5.60 5.97
CA ALA A 80 -1.23 4.33 5.50
C ALA A 80 -1.15 3.22 6.57
N VAL A 81 -0.09 3.17 7.37
CA VAL A 81 0.02 2.24 8.53
C VAL A 81 -1.01 2.58 9.61
N LEU A 82 -1.20 3.87 9.91
CA LEU A 82 -2.24 4.32 10.84
C LEU A 82 -3.65 3.96 10.35
N VAL A 83 -3.91 4.08 9.05
CA VAL A 83 -5.18 3.64 8.44
C VAL A 83 -5.41 2.15 8.70
N ILE A 84 -4.41 1.30 8.51
CA ILE A 84 -4.52 -0.13 8.82
C ILE A 84 -4.87 -0.34 10.30
N ALA A 85 -4.17 0.35 11.21
CA ALA A 85 -4.42 0.22 12.64
C ALA A 85 -5.86 0.61 13.01
N PHE A 86 -6.35 1.74 12.48
CA PHE A 86 -7.75 2.15 12.69
C PHE A 86 -8.75 1.21 12.02
N CYS A 87 -8.47 0.74 10.80
CA CYS A 87 -9.31 -0.27 10.14
C CYS A 87 -9.39 -1.57 10.94
N CYS A 88 -8.28 -2.01 11.55
CA CYS A 88 -8.30 -3.19 12.43
C CYS A 88 -9.20 -2.97 13.65
N ILE A 89 -9.08 -1.82 14.31
CA ILE A 89 -9.89 -1.51 15.51
C ILE A 89 -11.36 -1.39 15.13
N LEU A 90 -11.71 -0.57 14.14
CA LEU A 90 -13.09 -0.33 13.72
C LEU A 90 -13.71 -1.55 13.05
N GLY A 91 -12.96 -2.21 12.16
CA GLY A 91 -13.45 -3.38 11.43
C GLY A 91 -13.68 -4.58 12.31
N TRP A 92 -12.72 -4.86 13.22
CA TRP A 92 -12.88 -5.93 14.19
C TRP A 92 -14.02 -5.64 15.18
N GLY A 93 -14.05 -4.41 15.71
CA GLY A 93 -15.09 -3.99 16.66
C GLY A 93 -16.49 -4.04 16.06
N ALA A 94 -16.66 -3.54 14.84
CA ALA A 94 -17.95 -3.54 14.14
C ALA A 94 -18.41 -4.96 13.76
N ALA A 95 -17.51 -5.81 13.24
CA ALA A 95 -17.85 -7.17 12.85
C ALA A 95 -18.28 -8.03 14.05
N ILE A 96 -17.49 -7.98 15.13
CA ILE A 96 -17.83 -8.72 16.36
C ILE A 96 -19.06 -8.11 17.06
N GLY A 97 -19.16 -6.77 17.07
CA GLY A 97 -20.33 -6.08 17.60
C GLY A 97 -21.62 -6.51 16.92
N LEU A 98 -21.64 -6.57 15.58
CA LEU A 98 -22.77 -7.08 14.83
C LEU A 98 -23.11 -8.52 15.18
N TYR A 99 -22.10 -9.40 15.20
CA TYR A 99 -22.30 -10.80 15.57
C TYR A 99 -22.93 -10.96 16.96
N VAL A 100 -22.41 -10.26 17.98
CA VAL A 100 -22.95 -10.29 19.34
C VAL A 100 -24.39 -9.74 19.42
N LEU A 101 -24.68 -8.68 18.67
CA LEU A 101 -26.02 -8.09 18.61
C LEU A 101 -27.04 -9.02 17.92
N GLU A 102 -26.63 -9.68 16.83
CA GLU A 102 -27.44 -10.70 16.16
C GLU A 102 -27.79 -11.85 17.10
N ARG A 103 -26.79 -12.33 17.86
CA ARG A 103 -26.95 -13.41 18.82
C ARG A 103 -27.84 -13.02 20.00
N SER A 104 -27.76 -11.79 20.47
CA SER A 104 -28.61 -11.27 21.57
C SER A 104 -30.01 -10.86 21.09
N GLN A 105 -30.38 -11.15 19.86
CA GLN A 105 -31.68 -10.84 19.22
C GLN A 105 -32.10 -9.36 19.30
N LYS A 106 -31.14 -8.44 19.43
CA LYS A 106 -31.40 -7.00 19.45
C LYS A 106 -31.58 -6.44 18.03
N LYS A 107 -32.64 -6.90 17.35
CA LYS A 107 -32.89 -6.61 15.92
C LYS A 107 -32.81 -5.14 15.56
N GLY A 108 -33.29 -4.21 16.42
CA GLY A 108 -33.24 -2.77 16.16
C GLY A 108 -31.80 -2.22 16.07
N LEU A 109 -30.89 -2.67 16.96
CA LEU A 109 -29.49 -2.23 16.94
C LEU A 109 -28.72 -2.84 15.78
N VAL A 110 -28.98 -4.09 15.42
CA VAL A 110 -28.41 -4.74 14.23
C VAL A 110 -28.80 -3.95 12.99
N LEU A 111 -30.09 -3.66 12.81
CA LEU A 111 -30.60 -2.89 11.67
C LEU A 111 -29.97 -1.50 11.59
N SER A 112 -29.80 -0.81 12.72
CA SER A 112 -29.18 0.52 12.77
C SER A 112 -27.70 0.48 12.37
N LEU A 113 -26.94 -0.52 12.85
CA LEU A 113 -25.53 -0.70 12.50
C LEU A 113 -25.35 -1.09 11.03
N ASP A 114 -26.14 -2.03 10.52
CA ASP A 114 -26.11 -2.42 9.12
C ASP A 114 -26.52 -1.24 8.21
N PHE A 115 -27.52 -0.46 8.62
CA PHE A 115 -27.90 0.76 7.90
C PHE A 115 -26.73 1.76 7.85
N LEU A 116 -26.06 2.02 8.97
CA LEU A 116 -24.89 2.91 9.02
C LEU A 116 -23.75 2.43 8.10
N LEU A 117 -23.42 1.15 8.15
CA LEU A 117 -22.41 0.55 7.27
C LEU A 117 -22.81 0.69 5.79
N ASN A 118 -24.08 0.48 5.46
CA ASN A 118 -24.57 0.62 4.09
C ASN A 118 -24.53 2.08 3.61
N VAL A 119 -24.82 3.05 4.49
CA VAL A 119 -24.64 4.48 4.18
C VAL A 119 -23.17 4.79 3.87
N ILE A 120 -22.24 4.32 4.70
CA ILE A 120 -20.80 4.52 4.44
C ILE A 120 -20.38 3.89 3.10
N ARG A 121 -20.85 2.67 2.81
CA ARG A 121 -20.55 1.98 1.54
C ARG A 121 -21.14 2.65 0.31
N SER A 122 -22.27 3.34 0.46
CA SER A 122 -22.92 4.05 -0.65
C SER A 122 -22.14 5.27 -1.13
N ILE A 123 -21.28 5.82 -0.26
CA ILE A 123 -20.41 6.95 -0.59
C ILE A 123 -19.15 6.44 -1.28
N PRO A 124 -18.82 6.90 -2.51
CA PRO A 124 -17.52 6.58 -3.11
C PRO A 124 -16.38 6.99 -2.17
N GLN A 125 -15.48 6.05 -1.84
CA GLN A 125 -14.41 6.25 -0.84
C GLN A 125 -13.62 7.54 -1.07
N ILE A 126 -13.25 7.82 -2.33
CA ILE A 126 -12.48 9.02 -2.66
C ILE A 126 -13.22 10.32 -2.33
N ILE A 127 -14.55 10.36 -2.53
CA ILE A 127 -15.37 11.54 -2.23
C ILE A 127 -15.50 11.72 -0.72
N GLY A 128 -15.73 10.64 0.01
CA GLY A 128 -15.83 10.68 1.47
C GLY A 128 -14.53 11.17 2.12
N VAL A 129 -13.39 10.63 1.69
CA VAL A 129 -12.07 11.05 2.17
C VAL A 129 -11.78 12.49 1.79
N LEU A 130 -12.13 12.92 0.57
CA LEU A 130 -11.95 14.30 0.12
C LEU A 130 -12.70 15.29 1.00
N VAL A 131 -13.99 15.03 1.29
CA VAL A 131 -14.79 15.87 2.19
C VAL A 131 -14.18 15.94 3.58
N GLY A 132 -13.74 14.80 4.12
CA GLY A 132 -13.07 14.76 5.43
C GLY A 132 -11.76 15.56 5.46
N TYR A 133 -10.94 15.48 4.42
CA TYR A 133 -9.69 16.27 4.32
C TYR A 133 -9.97 17.77 4.17
N VAL A 134 -11.02 18.16 3.45
CA VAL A 134 -11.47 19.56 3.39
C VAL A 134 -11.87 20.05 4.77
N LEU A 135 -12.58 19.26 5.57
CA LEU A 135 -12.90 19.61 6.95
C LEU A 135 -11.65 19.79 7.82
N ILE A 136 -10.68 18.89 7.69
CA ILE A 136 -9.39 19.02 8.39
C ILE A 136 -8.68 20.32 7.99
N THR A 137 -8.65 20.67 6.71
CA THR A 137 -8.03 21.92 6.24
C THR A 137 -8.76 23.16 6.77
N MET A 138 -10.08 23.11 6.92
CA MET A 138 -10.86 24.18 7.56
C MET A 138 -10.50 24.34 9.05
N MET A 139 -10.34 23.23 9.79
CA MET A 139 -9.92 23.25 11.20
C MET A 139 -8.49 23.79 11.36
N LEU A 140 -7.58 23.46 10.44
CA LEU A 140 -6.24 24.04 10.40
C LEU A 140 -6.25 25.55 10.19
N ARG A 141 -7.11 26.05 9.29
CA ARG A 141 -7.27 27.50 9.06
C ARG A 141 -7.77 28.25 10.29
N GLN A 142 -8.58 27.62 11.12
CA GLN A 142 -9.09 28.22 12.36
C GLN A 142 -8.12 28.08 13.52
N GLU A 143 -6.88 27.63 13.27
CA GLU A 143 -5.82 27.40 14.25
C GLU A 143 -6.22 26.43 15.39
N VAL A 144 -7.28 25.64 15.19
CA VAL A 144 -7.72 24.61 16.14
C VAL A 144 -6.72 23.47 16.21
N LEU A 145 -6.04 23.20 15.09
CA LEU A 145 -5.04 22.14 14.95
C LEU A 145 -3.67 22.76 14.74
N GLN A 146 -2.72 22.50 15.64
CA GLN A 146 -1.35 23.05 15.57
C GLN A 146 -0.29 21.95 15.40
N SER A 147 -0.62 20.70 15.72
CA SER A 147 0.32 19.58 15.68
C SER A 147 0.22 18.82 14.37
N GLU A 148 1.33 18.71 13.64
CA GLU A 148 1.43 17.94 12.40
C GLU A 148 1.06 16.46 12.62
N LEU A 149 1.48 15.88 13.73
CA LEU A 149 1.16 14.50 14.08
C LEU A 149 -0.34 14.29 14.29
N LEU A 150 -1.03 15.28 14.94
CA LEU A 150 -2.48 15.20 15.11
C LEU A 150 -3.21 15.27 13.78
N VAL A 151 -2.74 16.09 12.85
CA VAL A 151 -3.29 16.16 11.48
C VAL A 151 -3.14 14.82 10.77
N MET A 152 -1.96 14.19 10.83
CA MET A 152 -1.74 12.85 10.22
C MET A 152 -2.68 11.79 10.83
N ILE A 153 -2.90 11.82 12.14
CA ILE A 153 -3.84 10.92 12.82
C ILE A 153 -5.27 11.15 12.33
N LEU A 154 -5.70 12.40 12.20
CA LEU A 154 -7.03 12.73 11.71
C LEU A 154 -7.23 12.33 10.24
N MET A 155 -6.21 12.56 9.38
CA MET A 155 -6.22 12.10 7.99
C MET A 155 -6.35 10.58 7.91
N ALA A 156 -5.61 9.84 8.74
CA ALA A 156 -5.71 8.40 8.83
C ALA A 156 -7.08 7.93 9.35
N MET A 157 -7.64 8.61 10.34
CA MET A 157 -8.96 8.30 10.91
C MET A 157 -10.06 8.50 9.86
N VAL A 158 -10.05 9.62 9.14
CA VAL A 158 -11.02 9.89 8.07
C VAL A 158 -10.90 8.85 6.96
N THR A 159 -9.70 8.54 6.50
CA THR A 159 -9.49 7.52 5.46
C THR A 159 -9.98 6.15 5.93
N SER A 160 -9.67 5.77 7.17
CA SER A 160 -10.09 4.50 7.73
C SER A 160 -11.61 4.37 7.83
N LEU A 161 -12.34 5.47 8.09
CA LEU A 161 -13.81 5.47 8.18
C LEU A 161 -14.49 5.00 6.88
N PHE A 162 -13.87 5.22 5.72
CA PHE A 162 -14.42 4.79 4.45
C PHE A 162 -13.86 3.43 3.97
N VAL A 163 -12.78 2.94 4.58
CA VAL A 163 -12.12 1.69 4.17
C VAL A 163 -12.44 0.52 5.11
N PHE A 164 -12.70 0.77 6.41
CA PHE A 164 -12.93 -0.32 7.38
C PHE A 164 -14.09 -1.26 7.03
N PRO A 165 -15.18 -0.84 6.31
CA PRO A 165 -16.25 -1.76 5.97
C PRO A 165 -15.78 -2.97 5.14
N GLU A 166 -14.72 -2.80 4.36
CA GLU A 166 -14.12 -3.91 3.61
C GLU A 166 -13.53 -5.01 4.52
N LEU A 167 -13.03 -4.63 5.70
CA LEU A 167 -12.54 -5.58 6.70
C LEU A 167 -13.70 -6.21 7.48
N VAL A 168 -14.76 -5.43 7.76
CA VAL A 168 -16.00 -5.95 8.38
C VAL A 168 -16.58 -7.07 7.52
N ASP A 169 -16.70 -6.84 6.21
CA ASP A 169 -17.25 -7.83 5.28
C ASP A 169 -16.44 -9.12 5.28
N LEU A 170 -15.12 -9.01 5.22
CA LEU A 170 -14.25 -10.18 5.28
C LEU A 170 -14.43 -10.96 6.60
N ILE A 171 -14.43 -10.28 7.74
CA ILE A 171 -14.56 -10.94 9.05
C ILE A 171 -15.91 -11.63 9.17
N ARG A 172 -17.00 -10.97 8.77
CA ARG A 172 -18.35 -11.57 8.75
C ARG A 172 -18.40 -12.81 7.85
N GLU A 173 -17.92 -12.68 6.61
CA GLU A 173 -17.86 -13.80 5.66
C GLU A 173 -17.11 -15.02 6.26
N ARG A 174 -16.01 -14.77 6.98
CA ARG A 174 -15.26 -15.85 7.64
C ARG A 174 -16.04 -16.47 8.82
N ILE A 175 -16.67 -15.67 9.65
CA ILE A 175 -17.47 -16.16 10.75
C ILE A 175 -18.64 -17.02 10.19
N ASP A 176 -19.37 -16.52 9.21
CA ASP A 176 -20.50 -17.22 8.60
C ASP A 176 -20.07 -18.53 7.95
N HIS A 177 -18.99 -18.51 7.17
CA HIS A 177 -18.45 -19.70 6.53
C HIS A 177 -18.13 -20.81 7.54
N TYR A 178 -17.42 -20.46 8.64
CA TYR A 178 -17.02 -21.47 9.63
C TYR A 178 -18.18 -21.93 10.53
N HIS A 179 -19.19 -21.07 10.75
CA HIS A 179 -20.39 -21.45 11.49
C HIS A 179 -21.21 -22.56 10.82
N THR A 180 -21.10 -22.72 9.51
CA THR A 180 -21.78 -23.79 8.78
C THR A 180 -21.06 -25.14 8.89
N LEU A 181 -19.86 -25.18 9.47
CA LEU A 181 -19.05 -26.39 9.54
C LEU A 181 -19.30 -27.18 10.84
N ASP A 182 -19.34 -28.51 10.73
CA ASP A 182 -19.62 -29.41 11.84
C ASP A 182 -18.63 -29.31 13.02
N PHE A 183 -17.39 -28.89 12.75
CA PHE A 183 -16.38 -28.76 13.81
C PHE A 183 -16.76 -27.71 14.85
N VAL A 184 -17.45 -26.64 14.48
CA VAL A 184 -17.94 -25.61 15.43
C VAL A 184 -18.96 -26.22 16.38
N ASN A 185 -19.90 -27.00 15.86
CA ASN A 185 -20.90 -27.70 16.66
C ASN A 185 -20.24 -28.72 17.60
N ALA A 186 -19.23 -29.46 17.12
CA ALA A 186 -18.47 -30.38 17.96
C ALA A 186 -17.75 -29.66 19.11
N MET A 187 -17.15 -28.49 18.86
CA MET A 187 -16.48 -27.69 19.89
C MET A 187 -17.47 -27.14 20.94
N LEU A 188 -18.65 -26.69 20.48
CA LEU A 188 -19.74 -26.29 21.40
C LEU A 188 -20.21 -27.45 22.27
N CYS A 189 -20.37 -28.66 21.72
CA CYS A 189 -20.69 -29.86 22.49
C CYS A 189 -19.61 -30.24 23.51
N CYS A 190 -18.34 -29.94 23.24
CA CYS A 190 -17.22 -30.07 24.16
C CYS A 190 -17.17 -28.98 25.25
N GLY A 191 -18.12 -28.04 25.25
CA GLY A 191 -18.21 -26.98 26.28
C GLY A 191 -17.26 -25.82 26.05
N ILE A 192 -16.68 -25.68 24.84
CA ILE A 192 -15.85 -24.53 24.50
C ILE A 192 -16.75 -23.31 24.24
N SER A 193 -16.43 -22.18 24.90
CA SER A 193 -17.23 -20.96 24.74
C SER A 193 -17.20 -20.42 23.30
N GLU A 194 -18.35 -19.99 22.83
CA GLU A 194 -18.53 -19.45 21.47
C GLU A 194 -17.59 -18.28 21.18
N HIS A 195 -17.37 -17.40 22.17
CA HIS A 195 -16.41 -16.30 22.06
C HIS A 195 -14.97 -16.80 21.75
N ARG A 196 -14.53 -17.87 22.40
CA ARG A 196 -13.21 -18.48 22.14
C ARG A 196 -13.16 -19.11 20.77
N ILE A 197 -14.23 -19.77 20.34
CA ILE A 197 -14.33 -20.37 19.00
C ILE A 197 -14.14 -19.29 17.94
N ILE A 198 -14.87 -18.17 18.04
CA ILE A 198 -14.80 -17.09 17.06
C ILE A 198 -13.42 -16.42 17.03
N HIS A 199 -12.96 -15.92 18.17
CA HIS A 199 -11.73 -15.14 18.21
C HIS A 199 -10.48 -15.96 17.96
N VAL A 200 -10.39 -17.17 18.55
CA VAL A 200 -9.16 -17.96 18.49
C VAL A 200 -9.20 -18.96 17.35
N GLU A 201 -10.25 -19.77 17.26
CA GLU A 201 -10.27 -20.86 16.30
C GLU A 201 -10.61 -20.35 14.89
N ILE A 202 -11.62 -19.50 14.73
CA ILE A 202 -12.03 -18.99 13.41
C ILE A 202 -11.10 -17.88 12.96
N LEU A 203 -11.01 -16.76 13.68
CA LEU A 203 -10.31 -15.58 13.19
C LEU A 203 -8.80 -15.71 13.29
N TRP A 204 -8.25 -16.13 14.44
CA TRP A 204 -6.81 -16.16 14.63
C TRP A 204 -6.13 -17.36 13.95
N LYS A 205 -6.67 -18.58 14.08
CA LYS A 205 -6.03 -19.78 13.50
C LYS A 205 -6.38 -20.02 12.03
N ASN A 206 -7.65 -19.90 11.68
CA ASN A 206 -8.12 -20.31 10.35
C ASN A 206 -8.29 -19.17 9.35
N SER A 207 -8.52 -17.92 9.81
CA SER A 207 -8.76 -16.78 8.91
C SER A 207 -7.64 -15.76 8.89
N LEU A 208 -6.59 -15.89 9.72
CA LEU A 208 -5.50 -14.91 9.82
C LEU A 208 -4.85 -14.61 8.47
N VAL A 209 -4.66 -15.63 7.63
CA VAL A 209 -4.05 -15.46 6.30
C VAL A 209 -4.94 -14.58 5.41
N HIS A 210 -6.26 -14.76 5.45
CA HIS A 210 -7.21 -13.93 4.71
C HIS A 210 -7.22 -12.50 5.22
N ILE A 211 -7.18 -12.32 6.55
CA ILE A 211 -7.11 -11.01 7.19
C ILE A 211 -5.82 -10.28 6.80
N ILE A 212 -4.66 -10.94 6.90
CA ILE A 212 -3.37 -10.34 6.50
C ILE A 212 -3.40 -9.94 5.02
N ASN A 213 -3.91 -10.79 4.14
CA ASN A 213 -4.03 -10.46 2.72
C ASN A 213 -4.90 -9.23 2.49
N LYS A 214 -6.02 -9.11 3.22
CA LYS A 214 -6.89 -7.94 3.16
C LYS A 214 -6.19 -6.68 3.69
N LEU A 215 -5.41 -6.79 4.77
CA LEU A 215 -4.63 -5.66 5.30
C LEU A 215 -3.56 -5.16 4.32
N ILE A 216 -2.91 -6.07 3.58
CA ILE A 216 -1.98 -5.69 2.51
C ILE A 216 -2.72 -4.92 1.41
N ALA A 217 -3.92 -5.37 1.03
CA ALA A 217 -4.75 -4.65 0.06
C ALA A 217 -5.19 -3.28 0.58
N ILE A 218 -5.63 -3.18 1.84
CA ILE A 218 -6.00 -1.92 2.51
C ILE A 218 -4.83 -0.95 2.54
N PHE A 219 -3.60 -1.40 2.74
CA PHE A 219 -2.41 -0.55 2.66
C PHE A 219 -2.28 0.13 1.30
N GLY A 220 -2.48 -0.63 0.22
CA GLY A 220 -2.48 -0.07 -1.14
C GLY A 220 -3.63 0.91 -1.38
N ILE A 221 -4.84 0.57 -0.92
CA ILE A 221 -6.02 1.45 -1.02
C ILE A 221 -5.78 2.76 -0.26
N ALA A 222 -5.20 2.70 0.95
CA ALA A 222 -4.91 3.87 1.77
C ALA A 222 -3.92 4.81 1.06
N ILE A 223 -2.81 4.29 0.51
CA ILE A 223 -1.85 5.10 -0.26
C ILE A 223 -2.52 5.71 -1.49
N PHE A 224 -3.31 4.93 -2.23
CA PHE A 224 -4.01 5.42 -3.43
C PHE A 224 -4.98 6.55 -3.09
N LEU A 225 -5.86 6.35 -2.10
CA LEU A 225 -6.85 7.36 -1.69
C LEU A 225 -6.17 8.62 -1.20
N GLN A 226 -5.16 8.48 -0.32
CA GLN A 226 -4.41 9.61 0.21
C GLN A 226 -3.73 10.40 -0.91
N CYS A 227 -2.94 9.75 -1.76
CA CYS A 227 -2.25 10.44 -2.85
C CYS A 227 -3.23 11.13 -3.81
N SER A 228 -4.36 10.49 -4.12
CA SER A 228 -5.37 11.05 -5.01
C SER A 228 -6.06 12.27 -4.39
N VAL A 229 -6.45 12.17 -3.12
CA VAL A 229 -7.15 13.26 -2.41
C VAL A 229 -6.22 14.44 -2.17
N ASP A 230 -4.99 14.18 -1.71
CA ASP A 230 -3.98 15.23 -1.49
C ASP A 230 -3.64 15.96 -2.80
N PHE A 231 -3.55 15.22 -3.91
CA PHE A 231 -3.36 15.82 -5.23
C PHE A 231 -4.53 16.73 -5.61
N ILE A 232 -5.77 16.26 -5.47
CA ILE A 232 -6.98 17.03 -5.79
C ILE A 232 -7.06 18.30 -4.95
N ILE A 233 -6.81 18.21 -3.64
CA ILE A 233 -6.84 19.36 -2.73
C ILE A 233 -5.74 20.36 -3.09
N SER A 234 -4.53 19.88 -3.34
CA SER A 234 -3.40 20.74 -3.64
C SER A 234 -3.53 21.46 -5.00
N VAL A 235 -4.17 20.84 -5.99
CA VAL A 235 -4.40 21.45 -7.31
C VAL A 235 -5.70 22.29 -7.32
N GLY A 236 -6.78 21.75 -6.77
CA GLY A 236 -8.11 22.34 -6.90
C GLY A 236 -8.42 23.46 -5.91
N LEU A 237 -7.86 23.40 -4.71
CA LEU A 237 -8.14 24.35 -3.62
C LEU A 237 -6.99 25.34 -3.39
N SER A 238 -5.95 25.32 -4.22
CA SER A 238 -4.75 26.15 -4.06
C SER A 238 -5.00 27.66 -4.04
N THR A 239 -6.12 28.12 -4.59
CA THR A 239 -6.50 29.54 -4.60
C THR A 239 -7.08 30.02 -3.27
N ASN A 240 -7.71 29.15 -2.49
CA ASN A 240 -8.46 29.51 -1.28
C ASN A 240 -7.96 28.81 0.00
N VAL A 241 -7.27 27.69 -0.13
CA VAL A 241 -6.73 26.92 0.99
C VAL A 241 -5.22 26.88 0.84
N SER A 242 -4.50 27.59 1.70
CA SER A 242 -3.04 27.53 1.69
C SER A 242 -2.59 26.09 1.97
N PRO A 243 -1.86 25.43 1.06
CA PRO A 243 -1.36 24.07 1.29
C PRO A 243 -0.25 24.01 2.36
N MET A 244 0.09 25.15 2.98
CA MET A 244 1.23 25.29 3.89
C MET A 244 1.07 24.55 5.21
N ASN A 245 -0.13 24.11 5.58
CA ASN A 245 -0.39 23.55 6.91
C ASN A 245 -0.69 22.04 6.92
N LEU A 246 -0.83 21.40 5.76
CA LEU A 246 -0.96 19.95 5.68
C LEU A 246 0.43 19.28 5.66
N PRO A 247 0.58 18.11 6.26
CA PRO A 247 1.79 17.31 6.14
C PRO A 247 2.16 17.09 4.68
N ILE A 248 3.45 17.21 4.37
CA ILE A 248 3.92 16.93 3.01
C ILE A 248 3.78 15.45 2.74
N THR A 249 2.98 15.08 1.75
CA THR A 249 2.76 13.71 1.28
C THR A 249 3.17 13.56 -0.18
N LEU A 250 3.29 12.33 -0.68
CA LEU A 250 3.61 12.10 -2.10
C LEU A 250 2.55 12.72 -3.03
N GLY A 251 1.27 12.68 -2.64
CA GLY A 251 0.18 13.29 -3.41
C GLY A 251 0.29 14.81 -3.48
N SER A 252 0.53 15.46 -2.34
CA SER A 252 0.73 16.92 -2.29
C SER A 252 2.01 17.35 -2.98
N MET A 253 3.09 16.54 -2.90
CA MET A 253 4.34 16.76 -3.62
C MET A 253 4.12 16.76 -5.13
N LEU A 254 3.39 15.76 -5.65
CA LEU A 254 3.09 15.67 -7.08
C LEU A 254 2.31 16.88 -7.60
N ALA A 255 1.47 17.47 -6.75
CA ALA A 255 0.71 18.67 -7.10
C ALA A 255 1.52 19.98 -7.03
N ARG A 256 2.49 20.06 -6.12
CA ARG A 256 3.35 21.26 -5.90
C ARG A 256 4.46 21.40 -6.92
N ILE A 257 4.98 20.27 -7.41
CA ILE A 257 5.95 20.29 -8.50
C ILE A 257 5.25 20.92 -9.69
N ASP A 258 6.00 21.67 -10.48
CA ASP A 258 5.52 22.29 -11.72
C ASP A 258 5.01 21.18 -12.69
N SER A 259 3.97 20.50 -12.21
CA SER A 259 3.42 19.28 -12.78
C SER A 259 3.06 19.47 -14.26
N LYS A 260 2.75 20.72 -14.65
CA LYS A 260 2.52 21.06 -16.04
C LYS A 260 3.80 20.94 -16.88
N GLN A 261 4.93 21.42 -16.37
CA GLN A 261 6.21 21.34 -17.09
C GLN A 261 6.73 19.90 -17.11
N ASP A 262 6.62 19.18 -16.00
CA ASP A 262 7.05 17.79 -15.91
C ASP A 262 6.19 16.85 -16.78
N ILE A 263 4.87 17.05 -16.80
CA ILE A 263 3.96 16.28 -17.67
C ILE A 263 4.22 16.59 -19.14
N LEU A 264 4.43 17.87 -19.47
CA LEU A 264 4.79 18.29 -20.84
C LEU A 264 6.15 17.73 -21.26
N ALA A 265 7.13 17.69 -20.35
CA ALA A 265 8.45 17.11 -20.61
C ALA A 265 8.35 15.59 -20.85
N ILE A 266 7.54 14.87 -20.09
CA ILE A 266 7.26 13.44 -20.31
C ILE A 266 6.59 13.25 -21.68
N GLY A 267 5.55 14.03 -21.98
CA GLY A 267 4.87 14.00 -23.29
C GLY A 267 5.81 14.31 -24.45
N TYR A 268 6.67 15.32 -24.30
CA TYR A 268 7.69 15.67 -25.28
C TYR A 268 8.72 14.56 -25.48
N THR A 269 9.14 13.90 -24.41
CA THR A 269 10.10 12.77 -24.46
C THR A 269 9.54 11.59 -25.25
N LEU A 270 8.22 11.32 -25.17
CA LEU A 270 7.59 10.24 -25.94
C LEU A 270 7.71 10.46 -27.45
N THR A 271 7.72 11.71 -27.89
CA THR A 271 7.88 12.09 -29.31
C THR A 271 9.34 12.34 -29.71
N HIS A 272 10.20 12.68 -28.74
CA HIS A 272 11.60 13.04 -28.94
C HIS A 272 12.50 12.28 -27.96
N LEU A 273 12.87 11.05 -28.28
CA LEU A 273 13.70 10.19 -27.43
C LEU A 273 15.07 10.77 -27.05
N THR A 274 15.57 11.73 -27.84
CA THR A 274 16.82 12.46 -27.55
C THR A 274 16.70 13.35 -26.30
N TYR A 275 15.50 13.67 -25.85
CA TYR A 275 15.25 14.46 -24.64
C TYR A 275 15.29 13.62 -23.34
N LEU A 276 15.38 12.30 -23.45
CA LEU A 276 15.37 11.38 -22.31
C LEU A 276 16.39 11.73 -21.19
N PRO A 277 17.67 12.09 -21.49
CA PRO A 277 18.62 12.50 -20.46
C PRO A 277 18.16 13.76 -19.71
N ASN A 278 17.59 14.74 -20.42
CA ASN A 278 17.11 15.98 -19.81
C ASN A 278 15.92 15.72 -18.88
N LEU A 279 15.01 14.81 -19.26
CA LEU A 279 13.91 14.38 -18.40
C LEU A 279 14.43 13.85 -17.05
N PHE A 280 15.45 12.99 -17.06
CA PHE A 280 16.01 12.42 -15.84
C PHE A 280 16.75 13.42 -14.95
N PHE A 281 17.39 14.45 -15.52
CA PHE A 281 18.22 15.37 -14.75
C PHE A 281 17.51 16.66 -14.37
N GLN A 282 16.60 17.16 -15.21
CA GLN A 282 15.92 18.44 -14.97
C GLN A 282 14.58 18.26 -14.24
N HIS A 283 13.90 17.12 -14.44
CA HIS A 283 12.58 16.83 -13.88
C HIS A 283 12.62 15.68 -12.86
N LEU A 284 13.78 15.48 -12.20
CA LEU A 284 14.02 14.34 -11.32
C LEU A 284 13.06 14.29 -10.13
N GLN A 285 12.71 15.43 -9.55
CA GLN A 285 11.83 15.49 -8.37
C GLN A 285 10.42 14.98 -8.69
N GLY A 286 9.81 15.46 -9.78
CA GLY A 286 8.50 15.01 -10.25
C GLY A 286 8.48 13.55 -10.67
N LEU A 287 9.50 13.15 -11.44
CA LEU A 287 9.65 11.78 -11.91
C LEU A 287 9.80 10.80 -10.74
N THR A 288 10.62 11.15 -9.74
CA THR A 288 10.82 10.34 -8.53
C THR A 288 9.53 10.20 -7.74
N THR A 289 8.80 11.28 -7.53
CA THR A 289 7.55 11.28 -6.78
C THR A 289 6.50 10.40 -7.46
N ALA A 290 6.30 10.58 -8.77
CA ALA A 290 5.39 9.75 -9.55
C ALA A 290 5.81 8.27 -9.54
N PHE A 291 7.12 8.00 -9.72
CA PHE A 291 7.65 6.65 -9.67
C PHE A 291 7.42 6.00 -8.30
N LEU A 292 7.68 6.70 -7.19
CA LEU A 292 7.45 6.17 -5.84
C LEU A 292 6.00 5.74 -5.63
N ILE A 293 5.03 6.56 -6.06
CA ILE A 293 3.60 6.23 -5.95
C ILE A 293 3.29 4.97 -6.77
N VAL A 294 3.57 4.99 -8.07
CA VAL A 294 3.22 3.90 -8.98
C VAL A 294 3.94 2.61 -8.61
N PHE A 295 5.24 2.69 -8.32
CA PHE A 295 6.05 1.53 -7.97
C PHE A 295 5.62 0.89 -6.64
N THR A 296 5.26 1.72 -5.65
CA THR A 296 4.75 1.21 -4.37
C THR A 296 3.39 0.53 -4.56
N LEU A 297 2.45 1.14 -5.27
CA LEU A 297 1.13 0.54 -5.54
C LEU A 297 1.24 -0.76 -6.34
N LEU A 298 2.08 -0.78 -7.39
CA LEU A 298 2.33 -1.97 -8.19
C LEU A 298 2.94 -3.11 -7.35
N SER A 299 3.90 -2.78 -6.49
CA SER A 299 4.55 -3.75 -5.62
C SER A 299 3.58 -4.33 -4.59
N ILE A 300 2.76 -3.49 -3.95
CA ILE A 300 1.72 -3.94 -3.01
C ILE A 300 0.72 -4.87 -3.71
N TYR A 301 0.25 -4.51 -4.90
CA TYR A 301 -0.65 -5.35 -5.70
C TYR A 301 -0.05 -6.75 -5.96
N HIS A 302 1.20 -6.81 -6.37
CA HIS A 302 1.86 -8.08 -6.62
C HIS A 302 2.18 -8.87 -5.35
N VAL A 303 2.50 -8.19 -4.25
CA VAL A 303 2.69 -8.82 -2.93
C VAL A 303 1.38 -9.44 -2.46
N ALA A 304 0.26 -8.70 -2.50
CA ALA A 304 -1.06 -9.21 -2.12
C ALA A 304 -1.47 -10.43 -2.96
N ASN A 305 -1.35 -10.33 -4.29
CA ASN A 305 -1.67 -11.46 -5.19
C ASN A 305 -0.74 -12.66 -5.00
N GLY A 306 0.55 -12.42 -4.77
CA GLY A 306 1.53 -13.47 -4.50
C GLY A 306 1.23 -14.19 -3.19
N PHE A 307 0.91 -13.43 -2.15
CA PHE A 307 0.51 -13.94 -0.84
C PHE A 307 -0.78 -14.77 -0.92
N ALA A 308 -1.83 -14.23 -1.58
CA ALA A 308 -3.09 -14.91 -1.78
C ALA A 308 -2.93 -16.27 -2.50
N LYS A 309 -2.10 -16.30 -3.56
CA LYS A 309 -1.80 -17.55 -4.30
C LYS A 309 -1.01 -18.55 -3.47
N ARG A 310 -0.05 -18.08 -2.68
CA ARG A 310 0.80 -18.95 -1.86
C ARG A 310 0.03 -19.67 -0.76
N TYR A 311 -0.90 -18.97 -0.13
CA TYR A 311 -1.69 -19.51 0.98
C TYR A 311 -3.08 -20.03 0.58
N GLY A 312 -3.38 -20.07 -0.71
CA GLY A 312 -4.63 -20.65 -1.23
C GLY A 312 -5.87 -19.78 -0.97
N VAL A 313 -5.69 -18.49 -0.63
CA VAL A 313 -6.79 -17.54 -0.35
C VAL A 313 -7.76 -17.41 -1.53
N LEU A 314 -7.27 -17.63 -2.77
CA LEU A 314 -8.07 -17.56 -4.01
C LEU A 314 -8.78 -18.88 -4.35
N LYS A 315 -8.70 -19.92 -3.52
CA LYS A 315 -9.31 -21.24 -3.78
C LYS A 315 -10.51 -21.53 -2.87
N GLY A 316 -10.89 -20.59 -2.03
CA GLY A 316 -12.04 -20.70 -1.12
C GLY A 316 -13.28 -20.03 -1.63
#